data_74483f45e04e18fa3caa23337ee3b832
#
_entry.id   74483f45e04e18fa3caa23337ee3b832
#
_cell.length_a   1.000
_cell.length_b   1.000
_cell.length_c   1.000
_cell.angle_alpha   90.00
_cell.angle_beta   90.00
_cell.angle_gamma   90.00
#
_symmetry.space_group_name_H-M   'P 1'
#
loop_
_entity.id
_entity.type
_entity.pdbx_description
1 polymer ?
#
loop_
_entity_poly.entity_id
_entity_poly.type
_entity_poly.pdbx_seq_one_letter_code
_entity_poly.pdbx_strand_id
1 'polypeptide(L)'
;MARKKITVVGAGNVGATTAHWLVSKELGDVVLVDIIEGMPQGKALDLAQAGPIEGYDSRLIGTNGYRETAGSDVVVITSGIARKPGMSRDDLLNTNAGIVASVTEEIARHSPNAIIIVVSNPLDAMAQVAWKKSGFPKNRVMGMAGILDSARMRTFLAEALNVSVENVSAFVLGGHGDTMVPLPRYSTCGGIPVTELLPKDVIDQIVTRTANGGAEIVSLLKTGSAYYAPSAAAVEMVEAILKDKKKILPCAAYLEGEYGINGLFVGVPVKLGANGIEEIIQINLTTEERAALQKSAAAVQELVDKLKL
;
A
#
# COMPACT_ATOMS: atom_id res chain seq x y z
N MET A 1 23.87 10.11 13.48
CA MET A 1 22.42 10.19 13.70
C MET A 1 21.93 8.80 14.09
N ALA A 2 20.91 8.69 14.97
CA ALA A 2 20.31 7.40 15.26
C ALA A 2 19.65 6.84 13.96
N ARG A 3 19.68 5.51 13.78
CA ARG A 3 18.97 4.87 12.66
C ARG A 3 17.47 5.14 12.80
N LYS A 4 16.77 5.24 11.68
CA LYS A 4 15.31 5.32 11.64
C LYS A 4 14.71 4.03 12.18
N LYS A 5 13.52 4.12 12.81
CA LYS A 5 12.79 2.94 13.30
C LYS A 5 11.53 2.75 12.48
N ILE A 6 11.32 1.54 12.02
CA ILE A 6 10.16 1.15 11.22
C ILE A 6 9.46 0.00 11.93
N THR A 7 8.16 0.12 12.14
CA THR A 7 7.35 -1.00 12.65
C THR A 7 6.53 -1.60 11.51
N VAL A 8 6.53 -2.93 11.41
CA VAL A 8 5.64 -3.70 10.55
C VAL A 8 4.71 -4.52 11.42
N VAL A 9 3.41 -4.27 11.33
CA VAL A 9 2.39 -4.99 12.10
C VAL A 9 1.71 -6.02 11.20
N GLY A 10 1.80 -7.28 11.62
CA GLY A 10 1.46 -8.47 10.86
C GLY A 10 2.72 -9.17 10.34
N ALA A 11 3.07 -10.32 10.89
CA ALA A 11 4.22 -11.13 10.46
C ALA A 11 3.82 -12.22 9.44
N GLY A 12 2.70 -12.04 8.74
CA GLY A 12 2.31 -12.88 7.61
C GLY A 12 3.26 -12.72 6.42
N ASN A 13 2.88 -13.24 5.26
CA ASN A 13 3.74 -13.19 4.08
C ASN A 13 4.07 -11.75 3.66
N VAL A 14 3.07 -10.86 3.60
CA VAL A 14 3.29 -9.45 3.22
C VAL A 14 4.19 -8.75 4.22
N GLY A 15 3.89 -8.85 5.54
CA GLY A 15 4.68 -8.14 6.55
C GLY A 15 6.12 -8.65 6.67
N ALA A 16 6.32 -9.97 6.65
CA ALA A 16 7.68 -10.55 6.69
C ALA A 16 8.50 -10.16 5.44
N THR A 17 7.88 -10.16 4.24
CA THR A 17 8.55 -9.72 3.02
C THR A 17 8.81 -8.21 3.04
N THR A 18 7.91 -7.41 3.63
CA THR A 18 8.16 -5.98 3.86
C THR A 18 9.37 -5.78 4.77
N ALA A 19 9.42 -6.50 5.91
CA ALA A 19 10.56 -6.45 6.82
C ALA A 19 11.88 -6.83 6.12
N HIS A 20 11.85 -7.89 5.31
CA HIS A 20 13.01 -8.32 4.50
C HIS A 20 13.51 -7.19 3.57
N TRP A 21 12.64 -6.58 2.78
CA TRP A 21 13.05 -5.48 1.88
C TRP A 21 13.56 -4.25 2.65
N LEU A 22 12.97 -3.95 3.82
CA LEU A 22 13.39 -2.81 4.64
C LEU A 22 14.82 -2.99 5.17
N VAL A 23 15.14 -4.18 5.69
CA VAL A 23 16.50 -4.45 6.22
C VAL A 23 17.55 -4.60 5.09
N SER A 24 17.20 -5.26 3.99
CA SER A 24 18.10 -5.41 2.83
C SER A 24 18.46 -4.07 2.17
N LYS A 25 17.54 -3.09 2.22
CA LYS A 25 17.78 -1.72 1.73
C LYS A 25 18.36 -0.79 2.80
N GLU A 26 18.59 -1.29 4.01
CA GLU A 26 19.09 -0.52 5.16
C GLU A 26 18.31 0.77 5.43
N LEU A 27 16.97 0.73 5.28
CA LEU A 27 16.14 1.90 5.49
C LEU A 27 16.00 2.30 6.96
N GLY A 28 16.27 1.39 7.89
CA GLY A 28 16.21 1.61 9.32
C GLY A 28 16.20 0.30 10.11
N ASP A 29 16.14 0.42 11.43
CA ASP A 29 15.88 -0.73 12.31
C ASP A 29 14.41 -1.10 12.28
N VAL A 30 14.09 -2.39 12.27
CA VAL A 30 12.74 -2.90 12.05
C VAL A 30 12.21 -3.63 13.27
N VAL A 31 10.96 -3.33 13.65
CA VAL A 31 10.19 -4.09 14.64
C VAL A 31 9.06 -4.82 13.91
N LEU A 32 9.08 -6.14 13.94
CA LEU A 32 8.04 -7.00 13.36
C LEU A 32 7.09 -7.47 14.47
N VAL A 33 5.82 -7.10 14.36
CA VAL A 33 4.79 -7.40 15.38
C VAL A 33 3.78 -8.40 14.85
N ASP A 34 3.43 -9.42 15.64
CA ASP A 34 2.30 -10.30 15.37
C ASP A 34 1.73 -10.84 16.67
N ILE A 35 0.45 -11.22 16.68
CA ILE A 35 -0.22 -11.83 17.83
C ILE A 35 0.18 -13.30 18.02
N ILE A 36 0.68 -13.96 16.99
CA ILE A 36 1.06 -15.38 17.03
C ILE A 36 2.42 -15.49 17.71
N GLU A 37 2.43 -16.10 18.89
CA GLU A 37 3.62 -16.29 19.71
C GLU A 37 4.72 -17.02 18.92
N GLY A 38 5.95 -16.52 19.01
CA GLY A 38 7.13 -17.08 18.33
C GLY A 38 7.24 -16.77 16.85
N MET A 39 6.14 -16.47 16.14
CA MET A 39 6.19 -16.24 14.70
C MET A 39 7.02 -14.98 14.33
N PRO A 40 6.77 -13.80 14.89
CA PRO A 40 7.56 -12.63 14.54
C PRO A 40 9.02 -12.76 14.99
N GLN A 41 9.26 -13.41 16.15
CA GLN A 41 10.61 -13.65 16.66
C GLN A 41 11.41 -14.58 15.74
N GLY A 42 10.80 -15.71 15.32
CA GLY A 42 11.44 -16.66 14.41
C GLY A 42 11.80 -16.03 13.07
N LYS A 43 10.88 -15.29 12.45
CA LYS A 43 11.13 -14.61 11.18
C LYS A 43 12.16 -13.48 11.32
N ALA A 44 12.13 -12.75 12.42
CA ALA A 44 13.12 -11.72 12.69
C ALA A 44 14.53 -12.30 12.87
N LEU A 45 14.63 -13.43 13.57
CA LEU A 45 15.91 -14.11 13.77
C LEU A 45 16.47 -14.67 12.46
N ASP A 46 15.64 -15.29 11.63
CA ASP A 46 16.03 -15.81 10.32
C ASP A 46 16.54 -14.68 9.40
N LEU A 47 15.83 -13.58 9.30
CA LEU A 47 16.25 -12.40 8.56
C LEU A 47 17.55 -11.79 9.14
N ALA A 48 17.70 -11.73 10.48
CA ALA A 48 18.93 -11.24 11.09
C ALA A 48 20.14 -12.11 10.73
N GLN A 49 19.94 -13.44 10.59
CA GLN A 49 20.99 -14.37 10.16
C GLN A 49 21.35 -14.25 8.67
N ALA A 50 20.46 -13.69 7.84
CA ALA A 50 20.77 -13.37 6.45
C ALA A 50 21.70 -12.13 6.34
N GLY A 51 21.69 -11.25 7.33
CA GLY A 51 22.46 -10.00 7.32
C GLY A 51 23.96 -10.18 7.05
N PRO A 52 24.69 -11.08 7.70
CA PRO A 52 26.12 -11.33 7.42
C PRO A 52 26.42 -11.81 6.00
N ILE A 53 25.43 -12.42 5.33
CA ILE A 53 25.56 -12.94 3.96
C ILE A 53 25.25 -11.83 2.95
N GLU A 54 24.14 -11.12 3.17
CA GLU A 54 23.62 -10.09 2.26
C GLU A 54 24.27 -8.71 2.48
N GLY A 55 24.98 -8.52 3.59
CA GLY A 55 25.75 -7.30 3.86
C GLY A 55 24.93 -6.13 4.38
N TYR A 56 23.90 -6.39 5.20
CA TYR A 56 23.16 -5.32 5.89
C TYR A 56 23.32 -5.39 7.42
N ASP A 57 23.33 -4.21 8.05
CA ASP A 57 23.48 -4.01 9.50
C ASP A 57 22.19 -3.55 10.19
N SER A 58 21.08 -3.43 9.48
CA SER A 58 19.78 -3.07 10.06
C SER A 58 19.36 -4.10 11.11
N ARG A 59 19.01 -3.64 12.31
CA ARG A 59 18.51 -4.51 13.36
C ARG A 59 17.05 -4.88 13.09
N LEU A 60 16.71 -6.15 13.32
CA LEU A 60 15.36 -6.65 13.21
C LEU A 60 15.00 -7.42 14.47
N ILE A 61 13.91 -7.04 15.12
CA ILE A 61 13.36 -7.74 16.28
C ILE A 61 11.90 -8.13 16.03
N GLY A 62 11.51 -9.29 16.51
CA GLY A 62 10.13 -9.76 16.53
C GLY A 62 9.53 -9.65 17.91
N THR A 63 8.28 -9.24 18.02
CA THR A 63 7.57 -9.09 19.29
C THR A 63 6.09 -9.42 19.17
N ASN A 64 5.47 -9.83 20.30
CA ASN A 64 4.02 -10.01 20.38
C ASN A 64 3.32 -8.83 21.09
N GLY A 65 4.05 -7.78 21.39
CA GLY A 65 3.55 -6.57 22.03
C GLY A 65 3.98 -5.31 21.28
N TYR A 66 3.60 -4.15 21.82
CA TYR A 66 3.84 -2.86 21.16
C TYR A 66 4.89 -1.99 21.87
N ARG A 67 5.45 -2.45 22.98
CA ARG A 67 6.45 -1.68 23.73
C ARG A 67 7.69 -1.36 22.89
N GLU A 68 8.15 -2.32 22.09
CA GLU A 68 9.32 -2.22 21.24
C GLU A 68 9.09 -1.29 20.04
N THR A 69 7.83 -1.04 19.69
CA THR A 69 7.46 -0.12 18.59
C THR A 69 7.59 1.34 18.96
N ALA A 70 7.81 1.65 20.25
CA ALA A 70 7.84 3.02 20.74
C ALA A 70 8.82 3.90 19.97
N GLY A 71 8.32 5.07 19.51
CA GLY A 71 9.12 6.05 18.77
C GLY A 71 9.42 5.65 17.32
N SER A 72 8.60 4.81 16.68
CA SER A 72 8.73 4.51 15.25
C SER A 72 8.50 5.76 14.39
N ASP A 73 9.34 5.92 13.35
CA ASP A 73 9.18 6.97 12.33
C ASP A 73 8.06 6.62 11.35
N VAL A 74 8.00 5.35 10.92
CA VAL A 74 6.98 4.84 10.00
C VAL A 74 6.43 3.51 10.51
N VAL A 75 5.14 3.31 10.36
CA VAL A 75 4.45 2.05 10.67
C VAL A 75 3.72 1.54 9.44
N VAL A 76 3.97 0.28 9.07
CA VAL A 76 3.27 -0.43 7.99
C VAL A 76 2.31 -1.43 8.62
N ILE A 77 1.00 -1.27 8.39
CA ILE A 77 -0.04 -2.16 8.90
C ILE A 77 -0.43 -3.15 7.80
N THR A 78 -0.01 -4.40 7.97
CA THR A 78 -0.34 -5.52 7.08
C THR A 78 -1.24 -6.55 7.76
N SER A 79 -1.59 -6.30 9.02
CA SER A 79 -2.41 -7.19 9.85
C SER A 79 -3.85 -7.25 9.34
N GLY A 80 -4.40 -8.44 9.34
CA GLY A 80 -5.74 -8.73 8.87
C GLY A 80 -5.84 -10.19 8.46
N ILE A 81 -7.05 -10.64 8.16
CA ILE A 81 -7.29 -11.98 7.64
C ILE A 81 -7.64 -11.93 6.16
N ALA A 82 -7.27 -12.97 5.43
CA ALA A 82 -7.76 -13.21 4.10
C ALA A 82 -9.20 -13.76 4.17
N ARG A 83 -10.00 -13.53 3.12
CA ARG A 83 -11.36 -14.08 3.02
C ARG A 83 -11.31 -15.61 3.07
N LYS A 84 -12.04 -16.20 4.01
CA LYS A 84 -12.17 -17.65 4.16
C LYS A 84 -13.41 -18.16 3.40
N PRO A 85 -13.44 -19.43 2.98
CA PRO A 85 -14.67 -20.04 2.44
C PRO A 85 -15.83 -19.87 3.42
N GLY A 86 -17.00 -19.46 2.89
CA GLY A 86 -18.19 -19.20 3.69
C GLY A 86 -18.27 -17.81 4.34
N MET A 87 -17.21 -17.03 4.34
CA MET A 87 -17.20 -15.67 4.88
C MET A 87 -17.77 -14.67 3.86
N SER A 88 -18.72 -13.84 4.28
CA SER A 88 -19.24 -12.75 3.47
C SER A 88 -18.21 -11.62 3.32
N ARG A 89 -18.45 -10.70 2.38
CA ARG A 89 -17.61 -9.48 2.25
C ARG A 89 -17.73 -8.59 3.48
N ASP A 90 -18.91 -8.51 4.07
CA ASP A 90 -19.20 -7.68 5.25
C ASP A 90 -18.56 -8.28 6.52
N ASP A 91 -18.51 -9.61 6.66
CA ASP A 91 -17.79 -10.26 7.75
C ASP A 91 -16.29 -9.96 7.70
N LEU A 92 -15.71 -10.03 6.48
CA LEU A 92 -14.31 -9.70 6.28
C LEU A 92 -14.02 -8.23 6.62
N LEU A 93 -14.87 -7.32 6.14
CA LEU A 93 -14.77 -5.88 6.39
C LEU A 93 -14.77 -5.59 7.90
N ASN A 94 -15.76 -6.11 8.63
CA ASN A 94 -15.90 -5.86 10.07
C ASN A 94 -14.77 -6.50 10.88
N THR A 95 -14.35 -7.72 10.53
CA THR A 95 -13.23 -8.40 11.19
C THR A 95 -11.94 -7.60 11.03
N ASN A 96 -11.60 -7.22 9.80
CA ASN A 96 -10.38 -6.47 9.54
C ASN A 96 -10.44 -5.05 10.12
N ALA A 97 -11.61 -4.41 10.14
CA ALA A 97 -11.78 -3.12 10.80
C ALA A 97 -11.48 -3.20 12.31
N GLY A 98 -11.95 -4.24 13.00
CA GLY A 98 -11.63 -4.48 14.41
C GLY A 98 -10.13 -4.69 14.63
N ILE A 99 -9.47 -5.47 13.78
CA ILE A 99 -8.02 -5.72 13.85
C ILE A 99 -7.24 -4.43 13.64
N VAL A 100 -7.52 -3.69 12.55
CA VAL A 100 -6.82 -2.44 12.21
C VAL A 100 -7.07 -1.37 13.27
N ALA A 101 -8.29 -1.28 13.82
CA ALA A 101 -8.61 -0.37 14.91
C ALA A 101 -7.72 -0.62 16.14
N SER A 102 -7.70 -1.86 16.64
CA SER A 102 -6.90 -2.26 17.80
C SER A 102 -5.40 -2.01 17.60
N VAL A 103 -4.87 -2.42 16.43
CA VAL A 103 -3.47 -2.18 16.07
C VAL A 103 -3.15 -0.69 16.04
N THR A 104 -4.01 0.11 15.44
CA THR A 104 -3.79 1.55 15.28
C THR A 104 -3.81 2.28 16.63
N GLU A 105 -4.71 1.91 17.53
CA GLU A 105 -4.77 2.47 18.89
C GLU A 105 -3.47 2.21 19.67
N GLU A 106 -2.90 1.01 19.57
CA GLU A 106 -1.61 0.67 20.18
C GLU A 106 -0.45 1.48 19.55
N ILE A 107 -0.43 1.58 18.22
CA ILE A 107 0.59 2.36 17.51
C ILE A 107 0.48 3.85 17.90
N ALA A 108 -0.70 4.42 17.95
CA ALA A 108 -0.89 5.82 18.33
C ALA A 108 -0.38 6.11 19.75
N ARG A 109 -0.56 5.14 20.68
CA ARG A 109 -0.07 5.25 22.06
C ARG A 109 1.46 5.21 22.14
N HIS A 110 2.10 4.30 21.39
CA HIS A 110 3.54 4.08 21.48
C HIS A 110 4.38 4.94 20.54
N SER A 111 3.80 5.35 19.41
CA SER A 111 4.47 6.10 18.35
C SER A 111 3.61 7.26 17.84
N PRO A 112 3.29 8.26 18.68
CA PRO A 112 2.33 9.33 18.37
C PRO A 112 2.77 10.24 17.20
N ASN A 113 4.03 10.19 16.82
CA ASN A 113 4.58 10.98 15.72
C ASN A 113 4.81 10.16 14.43
N ALA A 114 4.46 8.88 14.41
CA ALA A 114 4.66 8.01 13.26
C ALA A 114 3.82 8.43 12.05
N ILE A 115 4.29 8.02 10.88
CA ILE A 115 3.48 8.00 9.64
C ILE A 115 2.96 6.57 9.45
N ILE A 116 1.68 6.41 9.19
CA ILE A 116 1.02 5.11 9.04
C ILE A 116 0.74 4.82 7.55
N ILE A 117 1.23 3.66 7.09
CA ILE A 117 0.94 3.11 5.77
C ILE A 117 0.07 1.86 5.97
N VAL A 118 -1.15 1.87 5.44
CA VAL A 118 -2.08 0.75 5.51
C VAL A 118 -1.97 -0.11 4.25
N VAL A 119 -1.86 -1.42 4.45
CA VAL A 119 -1.82 -2.45 3.39
C VAL A 119 -2.99 -3.42 3.53
N SER A 120 -3.58 -3.50 4.72
CA SER A 120 -4.72 -4.37 5.05
C SER A 120 -5.94 -4.08 4.17
N ASN A 121 -6.68 -5.13 3.79
CA ASN A 121 -7.86 -5.04 2.92
C ASN A 121 -9.19 -5.19 3.68
N PRO A 122 -10.28 -4.54 3.20
CA PRO A 122 -10.37 -3.63 2.05
C PRO A 122 -9.61 -2.32 2.30
N LEU A 123 -8.61 -2.02 1.47
CA LEU A 123 -7.55 -1.05 1.77
C LEU A 123 -8.07 0.34 2.12
N ASP A 124 -8.94 0.92 1.28
CA ASP A 124 -9.40 2.30 1.44
C ASP A 124 -10.24 2.45 2.72
N ALA A 125 -11.10 1.45 3.01
CA ALA A 125 -11.86 1.39 4.26
C ALA A 125 -10.96 1.19 5.48
N MET A 126 -9.91 0.38 5.39
CA MET A 126 -8.94 0.20 6.49
C MET A 126 -8.09 1.44 6.73
N ALA A 127 -7.75 2.20 5.69
CA ALA A 127 -7.11 3.51 5.83
C ALA A 127 -8.02 4.51 6.58
N GLN A 128 -9.33 4.49 6.29
CA GLN A 128 -10.33 5.29 7.03
C GLN A 128 -10.38 4.90 8.51
N VAL A 129 -10.39 3.60 8.83
CA VAL A 129 -10.33 3.09 10.21
C VAL A 129 -9.06 3.56 10.91
N ALA A 130 -7.91 3.38 10.28
CA ALA A 130 -6.62 3.77 10.86
C ALA A 130 -6.55 5.27 11.14
N TRP A 131 -7.03 6.09 10.21
CA TRP A 131 -7.07 7.54 10.41
C TRP A 131 -7.97 7.94 11.59
N LYS A 132 -9.20 7.42 11.63
CA LYS A 132 -10.14 7.71 12.73
C LYS A 132 -9.62 7.26 14.08
N LYS A 133 -8.98 6.10 14.15
CA LYS A 133 -8.50 5.49 15.40
C LYS A 133 -7.18 6.05 15.89
N SER A 134 -6.30 6.50 15.00
CA SER A 134 -5.05 7.14 15.40
C SER A 134 -5.26 8.57 15.90
N GLY A 135 -6.25 9.28 15.39
CA GLY A 135 -6.40 10.73 15.59
C GLY A 135 -5.26 11.55 14.95
N PHE A 136 -4.48 10.93 14.06
CA PHE A 136 -3.36 11.59 13.40
C PHE A 136 -3.83 12.57 12.32
N PRO A 137 -3.05 13.61 12.01
CA PRO A 137 -3.30 14.45 10.85
C PRO A 137 -3.39 13.62 9.56
N LYS A 138 -4.28 14.00 8.64
CA LYS A 138 -4.57 13.25 7.40
C LYS A 138 -3.33 12.97 6.53
N ASN A 139 -2.34 13.85 6.56
CA ASN A 139 -1.09 13.69 5.82
C ASN A 139 -0.19 12.57 6.37
N ARG A 140 -0.43 12.10 7.60
CA ARG A 140 0.35 11.03 8.24
C ARG A 140 -0.32 9.64 8.19
N VAL A 141 -1.48 9.52 7.56
CA VAL A 141 -2.15 8.23 7.34
C VAL A 141 -2.46 8.08 5.86
N MET A 142 -2.07 6.95 5.27
CA MET A 142 -2.27 6.68 3.86
C MET A 142 -2.38 5.19 3.58
N GLY A 143 -2.96 4.83 2.45
CA GLY A 143 -3.06 3.46 1.98
C GLY A 143 -2.12 3.17 0.80
N MET A 144 -1.51 1.99 0.79
CA MET A 144 -0.73 1.49 -0.32
C MET A 144 -1.70 0.89 -1.37
N ALA A 145 -2.14 1.68 -2.35
CA ALA A 145 -3.14 1.30 -3.34
C ALA A 145 -2.56 1.30 -4.76
N GLY A 146 -2.64 2.44 -5.41
CA GLY A 146 -2.27 2.61 -6.80
C GLY A 146 -0.80 2.33 -7.12
N ILE A 147 0.12 2.37 -6.14
CA ILE A 147 1.54 2.00 -6.36
C ILE A 147 1.63 0.55 -6.83
N LEU A 148 0.95 -0.37 -6.16
CA LEU A 148 0.91 -1.78 -6.55
C LEU A 148 0.21 -1.95 -7.90
N ASP A 149 -0.94 -1.30 -8.09
CA ASP A 149 -1.73 -1.43 -9.31
C ASP A 149 -0.98 -0.83 -10.51
N SER A 150 -0.29 0.29 -10.31
CA SER A 150 0.59 0.89 -11.32
C SER A 150 1.81 0.01 -11.61
N ALA A 151 2.37 -0.69 -10.62
CA ALA A 151 3.47 -1.63 -10.85
C ALA A 151 3.03 -2.80 -11.74
N ARG A 152 1.82 -3.33 -11.55
CA ARG A 152 1.24 -4.34 -12.46
C ARG A 152 1.12 -3.82 -13.88
N MET A 153 0.55 -2.62 -14.04
CA MET A 153 0.40 -1.98 -15.35
C MET A 153 1.77 -1.75 -16.02
N ARG A 154 2.77 -1.27 -15.27
CA ARG A 154 4.15 -1.09 -15.76
C ARG A 154 4.75 -2.40 -16.27
N THR A 155 4.55 -3.50 -15.54
CA THR A 155 5.04 -4.82 -15.95
C THR A 155 4.43 -5.23 -17.28
N PHE A 156 3.11 -5.14 -17.42
CA PHE A 156 2.42 -5.56 -18.64
C PHE A 156 2.70 -4.66 -19.85
N LEU A 157 2.87 -3.36 -19.62
CA LEU A 157 3.32 -2.43 -20.66
C LEU A 157 4.75 -2.73 -21.11
N ALA A 158 5.67 -3.00 -20.18
CA ALA A 158 7.05 -3.35 -20.50
C ALA A 158 7.14 -4.68 -21.29
N GLU A 159 6.34 -5.69 -20.91
CA GLU A 159 6.22 -6.94 -21.66
C GLU A 159 5.74 -6.69 -23.10
N ALA A 160 4.65 -5.92 -23.26
CA ALA A 160 4.07 -5.66 -24.59
C ALA A 160 5.01 -4.84 -25.50
N LEU A 161 5.81 -3.93 -24.92
CA LEU A 161 6.76 -3.11 -25.65
C LEU A 161 8.14 -3.78 -25.80
N ASN A 162 8.39 -4.89 -25.12
CA ASN A 162 9.70 -5.55 -25.03
C ASN A 162 10.83 -4.59 -24.58
N VAL A 163 10.59 -3.88 -23.47
CA VAL A 163 11.53 -2.90 -22.89
C VAL A 163 11.77 -3.17 -21.40
N SER A 164 12.79 -2.54 -20.83
CA SER A 164 13.00 -2.56 -19.37
C SER A 164 11.82 -1.88 -18.65
N VAL A 165 11.38 -2.47 -17.53
CA VAL A 165 10.36 -1.88 -16.64
C VAL A 165 10.78 -0.52 -16.09
N GLU A 166 12.09 -0.22 -16.06
CA GLU A 166 12.63 1.07 -15.62
C GLU A 166 12.23 2.22 -16.54
N ASN A 167 11.98 1.93 -17.83
CA ASN A 167 11.53 2.92 -18.81
C ASN A 167 10.04 3.26 -18.70
N VAL A 168 9.26 2.47 -17.93
CA VAL A 168 7.80 2.58 -17.90
C VAL A 168 7.33 3.31 -16.65
N SER A 169 6.57 4.38 -16.84
CA SER A 169 5.77 5.03 -15.80
C SER A 169 4.29 4.79 -16.06
N ALA A 170 3.52 4.52 -15.01
CA ALA A 170 2.08 4.32 -15.13
C ALA A 170 1.35 4.88 -13.92
N PHE A 171 0.09 5.30 -14.12
CA PHE A 171 -0.80 5.73 -13.06
C PHE A 171 -2.09 4.91 -13.06
N VAL A 172 -2.43 4.38 -11.88
CA VAL A 172 -3.71 3.77 -11.59
C VAL A 172 -4.31 4.48 -10.38
N LEU A 173 -5.48 5.05 -10.52
CA LEU A 173 -6.21 5.79 -9.49
C LEU A 173 -7.40 4.99 -8.96
N GLY A 174 -8.17 5.60 -8.06
CA GLY A 174 -9.39 5.01 -7.50
C GLY A 174 -9.14 4.11 -6.30
N GLY A 175 -10.20 3.48 -5.80
CA GLY A 175 -10.13 2.48 -4.73
C GLY A 175 -9.39 1.23 -5.19
N HIS A 176 -8.69 0.60 -4.25
CA HIS A 176 -7.91 -0.60 -4.53
C HIS A 176 -8.83 -1.83 -4.67
N GLY A 177 -9.03 -2.30 -5.90
CA GLY A 177 -9.88 -3.43 -6.24
C GLY A 177 -10.46 -3.36 -7.65
N ASP A 178 -11.62 -3.98 -7.86
CA ASP A 178 -12.26 -4.12 -9.16
C ASP A 178 -12.66 -2.76 -9.81
N THR A 179 -12.69 -1.69 -9.03
CA THR A 179 -13.07 -0.34 -9.47
C THR A 179 -11.90 0.60 -9.67
N MET A 180 -10.65 0.09 -9.66
CA MET A 180 -9.47 0.90 -9.96
C MET A 180 -9.57 1.56 -11.34
N VAL A 181 -8.89 2.69 -11.51
CA VAL A 181 -8.94 3.53 -12.72
C VAL A 181 -7.55 3.65 -13.33
N PRO A 182 -7.14 2.68 -14.17
CA PRO A 182 -5.90 2.80 -14.94
C PRO A 182 -5.97 3.98 -15.92
N LEU A 183 -4.87 4.72 -16.02
CA LEU A 183 -4.77 5.92 -16.88
C LEU A 183 -3.70 5.73 -17.97
N PRO A 184 -4.00 5.06 -19.10
CA PRO A 184 -3.05 4.90 -20.22
C PRO A 184 -2.52 6.23 -20.74
N ARG A 185 -3.35 7.26 -20.76
CA ARG A 185 -2.99 8.61 -21.23
C ARG A 185 -1.91 9.29 -20.36
N TYR A 186 -1.80 8.91 -19.10
CA TYR A 186 -0.76 9.33 -18.16
C TYR A 186 0.32 8.29 -17.94
N SER A 187 0.31 7.22 -18.75
CA SER A 187 1.33 6.19 -18.72
C SER A 187 2.30 6.36 -19.89
N THR A 188 3.59 6.29 -19.61
CA THR A 188 4.65 6.57 -20.59
C THR A 188 5.73 5.51 -20.59
N CYS A 189 6.41 5.38 -21.73
CA CYS A 189 7.65 4.63 -21.87
C CYS A 189 8.74 5.56 -22.39
N GLY A 190 9.78 5.80 -21.61
CA GLY A 190 10.83 6.75 -21.96
C GLY A 190 10.31 8.19 -22.20
N GLY A 191 9.22 8.56 -21.52
CA GLY A 191 8.55 9.86 -21.70
C GLY A 191 7.54 9.92 -22.85
N ILE A 192 7.43 8.88 -23.70
CA ILE A 192 6.46 8.81 -24.80
C ILE A 192 5.16 8.19 -24.26
N PRO A 193 3.98 8.81 -24.47
CA PRO A 193 2.72 8.22 -24.08
C PRO A 193 2.52 6.82 -24.66
N VAL A 194 2.08 5.87 -23.84
CA VAL A 194 1.87 4.48 -24.31
C VAL A 194 0.79 4.39 -25.38
N THR A 195 -0.10 5.36 -25.45
CA THR A 195 -1.13 5.50 -26.48
C THR A 195 -0.57 5.82 -27.87
N GLU A 196 0.68 6.25 -27.98
CA GLU A 196 1.41 6.43 -29.23
C GLU A 196 2.25 5.20 -29.62
N LEU A 197 2.53 4.32 -28.65
CA LEU A 197 3.42 3.17 -28.80
C LEU A 197 2.68 1.85 -29.04
N LEU A 198 1.45 1.74 -28.56
CA LEU A 198 0.67 0.50 -28.60
C LEU A 198 -0.71 0.74 -29.22
N PRO A 199 -1.23 -0.23 -29.98
CA PRO A 199 -2.61 -0.21 -30.45
C PRO A 199 -3.61 -0.19 -29.30
N LYS A 200 -4.77 0.44 -29.53
CA LYS A 200 -5.80 0.60 -28.50
C LYS A 200 -6.28 -0.72 -27.89
N ASP A 201 -6.46 -1.74 -28.71
CA ASP A 201 -6.91 -3.07 -28.27
C ASP A 201 -5.90 -3.75 -27.33
N VAL A 202 -4.60 -3.58 -27.58
CA VAL A 202 -3.53 -4.06 -26.69
C VAL A 202 -3.56 -3.31 -25.37
N ILE A 203 -3.74 -1.98 -25.39
CA ILE A 203 -3.88 -1.18 -24.17
C ILE A 203 -5.10 -1.61 -23.36
N ASP A 204 -6.25 -1.82 -24.00
CA ASP A 204 -7.49 -2.24 -23.35
C ASP A 204 -7.31 -3.63 -22.68
N GLN A 205 -6.57 -4.55 -23.30
CA GLN A 205 -6.21 -5.85 -22.69
C GLN A 205 -5.31 -5.66 -21.46
N ILE A 206 -4.31 -4.80 -21.53
CA ILE A 206 -3.40 -4.48 -20.40
C ILE A 206 -4.19 -3.85 -19.24
N VAL A 207 -5.07 -2.91 -19.52
CA VAL A 207 -5.96 -2.29 -18.52
C VAL A 207 -6.80 -3.35 -17.82
N THR A 208 -7.42 -4.25 -18.58
CA THR A 208 -8.23 -5.33 -18.04
C THR A 208 -7.38 -6.30 -17.19
N ARG A 209 -6.20 -6.69 -17.66
CA ARG A 209 -5.29 -7.57 -16.93
C ARG A 209 -4.77 -6.91 -15.65
N THR A 210 -4.51 -5.59 -15.68
CA THR A 210 -4.09 -4.82 -14.51
C THR A 210 -5.14 -4.89 -13.40
N ALA A 211 -6.41 -4.66 -13.74
CA ALA A 211 -7.52 -4.74 -12.79
C ALA A 211 -7.67 -6.15 -12.19
N ASN A 212 -7.39 -7.18 -12.98
CA ASN A 212 -7.49 -8.58 -12.57
C ASN A 212 -6.17 -9.17 -12.01
N GLY A 213 -5.08 -8.41 -11.95
CA GLY A 213 -3.74 -8.92 -11.62
C GLY A 213 -3.64 -9.60 -10.25
N GLY A 214 -4.42 -9.15 -9.27
CA GLY A 214 -4.53 -9.84 -7.98
C GLY A 214 -5.22 -11.20 -8.08
N ALA A 215 -6.33 -11.28 -8.81
CA ALA A 215 -7.08 -12.52 -9.02
C ALA A 215 -6.27 -13.53 -9.87
N GLU A 216 -5.52 -13.06 -10.86
CA GLU A 216 -4.62 -13.89 -11.67
C GLU A 216 -3.59 -14.61 -10.78
N ILE A 217 -2.94 -13.89 -9.87
CA ILE A 217 -1.96 -14.47 -8.93
C ILE A 217 -2.62 -15.48 -7.99
N VAL A 218 -3.79 -15.17 -7.43
CA VAL A 218 -4.55 -16.08 -6.55
C VAL A 218 -4.91 -17.36 -7.28
N SER A 219 -5.32 -17.26 -8.55
CA SER A 219 -5.68 -18.42 -9.37
C SER A 219 -4.49 -19.35 -9.65
N LEU A 220 -3.29 -18.79 -9.80
CA LEU A 220 -2.04 -19.54 -10.02
C LEU A 220 -1.52 -20.16 -8.72
N LEU A 221 -1.52 -19.42 -7.62
CA LEU A 221 -1.01 -19.88 -6.31
C LEU A 221 -1.91 -20.93 -5.66
N LYS A 222 -3.21 -20.96 -5.99
CA LYS A 222 -4.26 -21.81 -5.39
C LYS A 222 -4.51 -21.51 -3.90
N THR A 223 -3.49 -21.11 -3.15
CA THR A 223 -3.57 -20.74 -1.72
C THR A 223 -2.83 -19.43 -1.49
N GLY A 224 -3.41 -18.53 -0.69
CA GLY A 224 -2.81 -17.23 -0.40
C GLY A 224 -3.10 -16.17 -1.47
N SER A 225 -2.30 -15.12 -1.47
CA SER A 225 -2.41 -13.97 -2.37
C SER A 225 -1.02 -13.41 -2.69
N ALA A 226 -0.93 -12.43 -3.59
CA ALA A 226 0.32 -11.72 -3.83
C ALA A 226 0.90 -11.13 -2.53
N TYR A 227 2.21 -11.25 -2.34
CA TYR A 227 2.91 -10.67 -1.19
C TYR A 227 4.26 -10.02 -1.52
N TYR A 228 4.94 -10.40 -2.59
CA TYR A 228 6.17 -9.74 -3.02
C TYR A 228 5.92 -8.30 -3.51
N ALA A 229 5.05 -8.14 -4.48
CA ALA A 229 4.76 -6.84 -5.08
C ALA A 229 4.11 -5.84 -4.11
N PRO A 230 3.09 -6.21 -3.28
CA PRO A 230 2.55 -5.29 -2.28
C PRO A 230 3.58 -4.89 -1.22
N SER A 231 4.48 -5.80 -0.82
CA SER A 231 5.56 -5.49 0.10
C SER A 231 6.56 -4.50 -0.52
N ALA A 232 6.96 -4.71 -1.76
CA ALA A 232 7.85 -3.79 -2.49
C ALA A 232 7.21 -2.40 -2.65
N ALA A 233 5.91 -2.33 -2.95
CA ALA A 233 5.15 -1.09 -3.05
C ALA A 233 5.10 -0.32 -1.71
N ALA A 234 4.85 -1.02 -0.60
CA ALA A 234 4.89 -0.41 0.74
C ALA A 234 6.30 0.10 1.08
N VAL A 235 7.35 -0.66 0.75
CA VAL A 235 8.75 -0.26 0.98
C VAL A 235 9.15 0.95 0.14
N GLU A 236 8.64 1.08 -1.09
CA GLU A 236 8.84 2.28 -1.90
C GLU A 236 8.27 3.53 -1.21
N MET A 237 7.09 3.42 -0.58
CA MET A 237 6.52 4.52 0.21
C MET A 237 7.38 4.84 1.44
N VAL A 238 7.79 3.82 2.20
CA VAL A 238 8.68 4.00 3.36
C VAL A 238 9.97 4.70 2.95
N GLU A 239 10.60 4.27 1.86
CA GLU A 239 11.83 4.88 1.35
C GLU A 239 11.62 6.34 0.91
N ALA A 240 10.50 6.64 0.26
CA ALA A 240 10.16 8.00 -0.14
C ALA A 240 10.00 8.94 1.07
N ILE A 241 9.40 8.44 2.15
CA ILE A 241 9.22 9.17 3.42
C ILE A 241 10.57 9.35 4.13
N LEU A 242 11.27 8.27 4.42
CA LEU A 242 12.47 8.32 5.27
C LEU A 242 13.64 9.06 4.63
N LYS A 243 13.74 9.02 3.30
CA LYS A 243 14.77 9.73 2.51
C LYS A 243 14.30 11.07 1.96
N ASP A 244 13.11 11.51 2.32
CA ASP A 244 12.50 12.76 1.84
C ASP A 244 12.53 12.92 0.31
N LYS A 245 12.22 11.86 -0.43
CA LYS A 245 12.42 11.82 -1.90
C LYS A 245 11.46 12.69 -2.68
N LYS A 246 10.37 13.18 -2.08
CA LYS A 246 9.31 13.97 -2.76
C LYS A 246 8.78 13.25 -4.01
N LYS A 247 8.64 11.92 -3.94
CA LYS A 247 8.11 11.14 -5.05
C LYS A 247 6.64 11.42 -5.30
N ILE A 248 6.26 11.45 -6.56
CA ILE A 248 4.84 11.47 -6.96
C ILE A 248 4.40 10.04 -7.15
N LEU A 249 3.51 9.58 -6.28
CA LEU A 249 3.05 8.20 -6.22
C LEU A 249 1.52 8.16 -6.08
N PRO A 250 0.81 7.19 -6.70
CA PRO A 250 -0.62 7.01 -6.49
C PRO A 250 -0.86 6.25 -5.18
N CYS A 251 -1.32 6.98 -4.15
CA CYS A 251 -1.64 6.43 -2.83
C CYS A 251 -3.10 6.71 -2.47
N ALA A 252 -3.70 5.88 -1.62
CA ALA A 252 -4.98 6.23 -1.01
C ALA A 252 -4.75 7.36 0.01
N ALA A 253 -5.32 8.53 -0.28
CA ALA A 253 -5.24 9.75 0.52
C ALA A 253 -6.64 10.19 0.93
N TYR A 254 -6.76 10.84 2.11
CA TYR A 254 -8.02 11.43 2.55
C TYR A 254 -8.31 12.70 1.75
N LEU A 255 -9.42 12.70 1.02
CA LEU A 255 -9.82 13.79 0.15
C LEU A 255 -10.83 14.72 0.84
N GLU A 256 -10.66 16.03 0.65
CA GLU A 256 -11.51 17.10 1.19
C GLU A 256 -11.95 18.06 0.08
N GLY A 257 -12.37 17.52 -1.06
CA GLY A 257 -12.83 18.27 -2.23
C GLY A 257 -12.03 18.00 -3.49
N GLU A 258 -10.82 17.46 -3.35
CA GLU A 258 -10.02 17.10 -4.51
C GLU A 258 -10.76 16.06 -5.37
N TYR A 259 -10.72 16.25 -6.69
CA TYR A 259 -11.49 15.46 -7.66
C TYR A 259 -13.01 15.46 -7.44
N GLY A 260 -13.55 16.37 -6.60
CA GLY A 260 -14.96 16.42 -6.20
C GLY A 260 -15.36 15.31 -5.21
N ILE A 261 -14.39 14.72 -4.51
CA ILE A 261 -14.59 13.66 -3.52
C ILE A 261 -14.30 14.23 -2.13
N ASN A 262 -15.18 13.96 -1.15
CA ASN A 262 -15.04 14.43 0.22
C ASN A 262 -15.18 13.29 1.22
N GLY A 263 -14.35 13.30 2.25
CA GLY A 263 -14.50 12.46 3.43
C GLY A 263 -14.05 11.00 3.26
N LEU A 264 -13.32 10.69 2.18
CA LEU A 264 -12.91 9.33 1.83
C LEU A 264 -11.41 9.23 1.54
N PHE A 265 -10.85 8.06 1.83
CA PHE A 265 -9.56 7.65 1.28
C PHE A 265 -9.77 7.07 -0.12
N VAL A 266 -9.12 7.66 -1.11
CA VAL A 266 -9.16 7.20 -2.50
C VAL A 266 -7.79 7.35 -3.12
N GLY A 267 -7.38 6.40 -3.97
CA GLY A 267 -6.10 6.42 -4.67
C GLY A 267 -6.01 7.58 -5.66
N VAL A 268 -5.10 8.51 -5.40
CA VAL A 268 -4.83 9.70 -6.23
C VAL A 268 -3.32 9.99 -6.25
N PRO A 269 -2.81 10.77 -7.22
CA PRO A 269 -1.41 11.16 -7.22
C PRO A 269 -1.10 12.05 -6.02
N VAL A 270 -0.10 11.67 -5.22
CA VAL A 270 0.37 12.46 -4.08
C VAL A 270 1.88 12.69 -4.17
N LYS A 271 2.33 13.82 -3.64
CA LYS A 271 3.75 14.05 -3.37
C LYS A 271 4.06 13.50 -1.98
N LEU A 272 4.90 12.47 -1.91
CA LEU A 272 5.24 11.75 -0.69
C LEU A 272 6.66 12.08 -0.27
N GLY A 273 6.81 12.64 0.92
CA GLY A 273 8.07 13.05 1.52
C GLY A 273 8.12 12.86 3.03
N ALA A 274 9.07 13.51 3.69
CA ALA A 274 9.33 13.32 5.13
C ALA A 274 8.14 13.61 6.05
N ASN A 275 7.19 14.43 5.59
CA ASN A 275 5.98 14.76 6.33
C ASN A 275 4.77 13.85 6.01
N GLY A 276 4.99 12.76 5.27
CA GLY A 276 3.94 11.93 4.69
C GLY A 276 3.42 12.50 3.38
N ILE A 277 2.11 12.59 3.22
CA ILE A 277 1.49 13.24 2.04
C ILE A 277 1.64 14.76 2.18
N GLU A 278 2.47 15.35 1.33
CA GLU A 278 2.74 16.79 1.36
C GLU A 278 1.84 17.58 0.40
N GLU A 279 1.33 16.91 -0.63
CA GLU A 279 0.46 17.50 -1.62
C GLU A 279 -0.38 16.42 -2.31
N ILE A 280 -1.65 16.71 -2.57
CA ILE A 280 -2.51 15.93 -3.46
C ILE A 280 -2.50 16.63 -4.81
N ILE A 281 -2.03 15.93 -5.85
CA ILE A 281 -1.88 16.49 -7.19
C ILE A 281 -3.15 16.21 -7.99
N GLN A 282 -3.85 17.25 -8.42
CA GLN A 282 -5.02 17.11 -9.26
C GLN A 282 -4.62 17.17 -10.74
N ILE A 283 -4.77 16.05 -11.43
CA ILE A 283 -4.53 15.96 -12.88
C ILE A 283 -5.84 16.13 -13.66
N ASN A 284 -5.73 16.55 -14.92
CA ASN A 284 -6.90 16.72 -15.79
C ASN A 284 -7.43 15.35 -16.26
N LEU A 285 -8.55 14.93 -15.73
CA LEU A 285 -9.26 13.72 -16.13
C LEU A 285 -10.24 14.03 -17.27
N THR A 286 -10.40 13.11 -18.22
CA THR A 286 -11.51 13.14 -19.18
C THR A 286 -12.84 12.96 -18.45
N THR A 287 -13.94 13.17 -19.15
CA THR A 287 -15.29 12.93 -18.60
C THR A 287 -15.45 11.48 -18.17
N GLU A 288 -14.95 10.54 -18.96
CA GLU A 288 -15.02 9.08 -18.70
C GLU A 288 -14.12 8.69 -17.52
N GLU A 289 -12.87 9.19 -17.46
CA GLU A 289 -11.95 8.95 -16.36
C GLU A 289 -12.51 9.51 -15.04
N ARG A 290 -13.09 10.71 -15.09
CA ARG A 290 -13.74 11.33 -13.93
C ARG A 290 -14.95 10.52 -13.45
N ALA A 291 -15.80 10.07 -14.38
CA ALA A 291 -16.96 9.23 -14.05
C ALA A 291 -16.52 7.89 -13.44
N ALA A 292 -15.44 7.28 -13.96
CA ALA A 292 -14.86 6.07 -13.41
C ALA A 292 -14.32 6.29 -11.98
N LEU A 293 -13.62 7.41 -11.73
CA LEU A 293 -13.11 7.76 -10.41
C LEU A 293 -14.25 8.00 -9.40
N GLN A 294 -15.32 8.69 -9.80
CA GLN A 294 -16.50 8.90 -8.97
C GLN A 294 -17.21 7.58 -8.63
N LYS A 295 -17.35 6.67 -9.62
CA LYS A 295 -17.88 5.33 -9.38
C LYS A 295 -17.01 4.53 -8.40
N SER A 296 -15.69 4.65 -8.52
CA SER A 296 -14.74 4.02 -7.62
C SER A 296 -14.88 4.57 -6.19
N ALA A 297 -14.98 5.89 -6.04
CA ALA A 297 -15.20 6.52 -4.74
C ALA A 297 -16.54 6.11 -4.11
N ALA A 298 -17.61 5.98 -4.91
CA ALA A 298 -18.90 5.49 -4.42
C ALA A 298 -18.81 4.07 -3.86
N ALA A 299 -18.04 3.17 -4.51
CA ALA A 299 -17.80 1.83 -3.99
C ALA A 299 -17.02 1.84 -2.65
N VAL A 300 -16.08 2.77 -2.48
CA VAL A 300 -15.39 2.97 -1.18
C VAL A 300 -16.38 3.49 -0.13
N GLN A 301 -17.23 4.46 -0.49
CA GLN A 301 -18.26 5.00 0.41
C GLN A 301 -19.19 3.91 0.94
N GLU A 302 -19.65 3.00 0.08
CA GLU A 302 -20.48 1.86 0.48
C GLU A 302 -19.80 0.98 1.55
N LEU A 303 -18.48 0.81 1.48
CA LEU A 303 -17.72 0.07 2.51
C LEU A 303 -17.61 0.87 3.81
N VAL A 304 -17.32 2.18 3.70
CA VAL A 304 -17.19 3.07 4.86
C VAL A 304 -18.52 3.22 5.61
N ASP A 305 -19.64 3.31 4.90
CA ASP A 305 -20.98 3.43 5.51
C ASP A 305 -21.37 2.19 6.34
N LYS A 306 -20.82 1.02 5.99
CA LYS A 306 -21.02 -0.21 6.77
C LYS A 306 -20.18 -0.28 8.03
N LEU A 307 -19.13 0.56 8.13
CA LEU A 307 -18.26 0.64 9.30
C LEU A 307 -18.92 1.54 10.36
N LYS A 308 -19.01 1.07 11.57
CA LYS A 308 -19.41 1.86 12.74
C LYS A 308 -18.18 2.59 13.29
N LEU A 309 -17.75 3.69 12.62
CA LEU A 309 -16.56 4.48 12.95
C LEU A 309 -16.85 5.63 13.91
#